data_6dfd621891647c40b62089a520aba7df
#
_entry.id   6dfd621891647c40b62089a520aba7df
#
_cell.length_a   1.000
_cell.length_b   1.000
_cell.length_c   1.000
_cell.angle_alpha   90.00
_cell.angle_beta   90.00
_cell.angle_gamma   90.00
#
_symmetry.space_group_name_H-M   'P 1'
#
loop_
_entity.id
_entity.type
_entity.pdbx_description
1 polymer ?
#
loop_
_entity_poly.entity_id
_entity_poly.type
_entity_poly.pdbx_seq_one_letter_code
_entity_poly.pdbx_strand_id
1 'polypeptide(L)'
;MAQAVEQPAATPPPRVGKQSDPCIMTIFGAAGDLTARMLIPALHNLARADLLSKEFAVLGVARSQMTDEDFRKRIYDDVKQYCGDCIDPATWDTFSKRFYYFAGDFSDDKLYPQIKERLTQIDREHSTHQNVFYYLATAPSFFGPIVAKLAATGLMEQSNDHWRRVIIEKPFGHDLESAKTLNQQLLKVADEKQIYRIDHYLGKETVQNIMAFRFANGIFEPVWNRRYIDHVQISVSETVGVEGRGSYFDTAGSLRDMVPNHIMQLISLTAMEPPISFDANAVRDEQAKILHAIQPISDEDVLSRSVRGQYGDGTESGARVTAYRAEPDVAPDSRTETFVAMKLLIDNWRWADVPFYLRTGKRMTARSTQIVIQFRRAPFVLFRDTPVDHLMPNQLVLHIQPEEGISLQFAAKVPGPVMRLGTVDMNFEYQEYFGKQPSTGYERLLHDCMIGDQTLFQRADMVEAGWSIVNPVLDIWKALPPRNFPNYASGSWGPKDADELLERDGRRWRNFEK
;
A
#
# COMPACT_ATOMS: atom_id res chain seq x y z
N MET A 1 -4.87 -29.40 -37.26
CA MET A 1 -3.69 -28.92 -36.53
C MET A 1 -3.57 -27.42 -36.80
N ALA A 2 -4.05 -26.58 -35.90
CA ALA A 2 -3.85 -25.15 -36.00
C ALA A 2 -2.46 -24.84 -35.41
N GLN A 3 -1.59 -24.28 -36.22
CA GLN A 3 -0.31 -23.78 -35.75
C GLN A 3 -0.58 -22.64 -34.77
N ALA A 4 -0.09 -22.80 -33.54
CA ALA A 4 -0.02 -21.70 -32.58
C ALA A 4 0.88 -20.62 -33.20
N VAL A 5 0.33 -19.45 -33.44
CA VAL A 5 1.11 -18.26 -33.78
C VAL A 5 1.83 -17.87 -32.49
N GLU A 6 3.12 -18.19 -32.40
CA GLU A 6 3.99 -17.61 -31.38
C GLU A 6 3.95 -16.08 -31.54
N GLN A 7 3.28 -15.42 -30.62
CA GLN A 7 3.46 -13.97 -30.47
C GLN A 7 4.91 -13.73 -30.04
N PRO A 8 5.67 -12.88 -30.75
CA PRO A 8 7.00 -12.52 -30.31
C PRO A 8 6.88 -11.89 -28.92
N ALA A 9 7.63 -12.41 -27.95
CA ALA A 9 7.79 -11.79 -26.66
C ALA A 9 8.13 -10.31 -26.89
N ALA A 10 7.24 -9.41 -26.48
CA ALA A 10 7.48 -7.98 -26.60
C ALA A 10 8.76 -7.66 -25.83
N THR A 11 9.80 -7.25 -26.56
CA THR A 11 11.01 -6.71 -25.94
C THR A 11 10.55 -5.55 -25.07
N PRO A 12 10.79 -5.57 -23.75
CA PRO A 12 10.39 -4.45 -22.92
C PRO A 12 11.00 -3.17 -23.50
N PRO A 13 10.23 -2.09 -23.62
CA PRO A 13 10.76 -0.83 -24.14
C PRO A 13 11.96 -0.41 -23.28
N PRO A 14 12.97 0.24 -23.87
CA PRO A 14 14.09 0.75 -23.10
C PRO A 14 13.54 1.64 -21.98
N ARG A 15 13.98 1.41 -20.74
CA ARG A 15 13.59 2.20 -19.57
C ARG A 15 14.09 3.63 -19.77
N VAL A 16 13.24 4.50 -20.29
CA VAL A 16 13.50 5.93 -20.42
C VAL A 16 12.90 6.62 -19.19
N GLY A 17 13.51 6.39 -18.01
CA GLY A 17 13.23 7.18 -16.82
C GLY A 17 14.18 8.38 -16.75
N LYS A 18 13.68 9.54 -16.32
CA LYS A 18 14.54 10.67 -15.96
C LYS A 18 15.44 10.23 -14.80
N GLN A 19 16.75 10.44 -14.90
CA GLN A 19 17.66 10.21 -13.78
C GLN A 19 17.27 11.12 -12.60
N SER A 20 17.43 10.63 -11.37
CA SER A 20 17.11 11.42 -10.16
C SER A 20 17.97 12.69 -10.11
N ASP A 21 17.45 13.72 -9.44
CA ASP A 21 18.24 14.90 -9.14
C ASP A 21 19.43 14.54 -8.22
N PRO A 22 20.59 15.24 -8.32
CA PRO A 22 21.65 15.18 -7.33
C PRO A 22 21.10 15.46 -5.93
N CYS A 23 21.37 14.58 -4.94
CA CYS A 23 20.85 14.80 -3.58
C CYS A 23 21.49 13.89 -2.52
N ILE A 24 21.26 14.23 -1.26
CA ILE A 24 21.60 13.39 -0.10
C ILE A 24 20.32 12.81 0.48
N MET A 25 20.26 11.49 0.64
CA MET A 25 19.24 10.82 1.44
C MET A 25 19.72 10.70 2.89
N THR A 26 19.04 11.38 3.81
CA THR A 26 19.33 11.26 5.25
C THR A 26 18.34 10.33 5.89
N ILE A 27 18.78 9.15 6.39
CA ILE A 27 17.92 8.13 6.96
C ILE A 27 17.98 8.20 8.49
N PHE A 28 16.92 8.68 9.12
CA PHE A 28 16.75 8.57 10.58
C PHE A 28 16.25 7.15 10.92
N GLY A 29 17.00 6.44 11.75
CA GLY A 29 16.76 5.02 12.02
C GLY A 29 17.53 4.08 11.07
N ALA A 30 18.66 4.53 10.55
CA ALA A 30 19.46 3.82 9.54
C ALA A 30 19.96 2.43 9.97
N ALA A 31 19.99 2.11 11.26
CA ALA A 31 20.36 0.81 11.79
C ALA A 31 19.17 -0.16 11.93
N GLY A 32 17.97 0.24 11.47
CA GLY A 32 16.74 -0.56 11.58
C GLY A 32 16.47 -1.46 10.39
N ASP A 33 15.54 -2.37 10.60
CA ASP A 33 15.12 -3.42 9.65
C ASP A 33 14.66 -2.87 8.29
N LEU A 34 13.87 -1.79 8.30
CA LEU A 34 13.34 -1.17 7.06
C LEU A 34 14.46 -0.71 6.13
N THR A 35 15.52 -0.11 6.70
CA THR A 35 16.67 0.36 5.93
C THR A 35 17.35 -0.80 5.20
N ALA A 36 17.63 -1.88 5.92
CA ALA A 36 18.34 -3.04 5.37
C ALA A 36 17.50 -3.86 4.38
N ARG A 37 16.21 -4.05 4.70
CA ARG A 37 15.33 -4.94 3.92
C ARG A 37 14.72 -4.28 2.69
N MET A 38 14.48 -2.98 2.74
CA MET A 38 13.69 -2.28 1.72
C MET A 38 14.45 -1.11 1.08
N LEU A 39 14.99 -0.18 1.89
CA LEU A 39 15.50 1.08 1.35
C LEU A 39 16.80 0.90 0.58
N ILE A 40 17.77 0.19 1.16
CA ILE A 40 19.07 -0.02 0.49
C ILE A 40 18.94 -0.92 -0.75
N PRO A 41 18.19 -2.04 -0.73
CA PRO A 41 17.90 -2.79 -1.95
C PRO A 41 17.22 -1.95 -3.04
N ALA A 42 16.25 -1.10 -2.67
CA ALA A 42 15.60 -0.21 -3.63
C ALA A 42 16.58 0.80 -4.25
N LEU A 43 17.44 1.44 -3.45
CA LEU A 43 18.49 2.34 -3.94
C LEU A 43 19.50 1.61 -4.84
N HIS A 44 19.88 0.38 -4.48
CA HIS A 44 20.76 -0.44 -5.31
C HIS A 44 20.11 -0.79 -6.66
N ASN A 45 18.81 -1.13 -6.66
CA ASN A 45 18.06 -1.37 -7.89
C ASN A 45 18.00 -0.12 -8.78
N LEU A 46 17.77 1.07 -8.19
CA LEU A 46 17.81 2.33 -8.91
C LEU A 46 19.20 2.63 -9.50
N ALA A 47 20.28 2.35 -8.76
CA ALA A 47 21.65 2.50 -9.24
C ALA A 47 21.95 1.57 -10.43
N ARG A 48 21.54 0.30 -10.35
CA ARG A 48 21.67 -0.67 -11.45
C ARG A 48 20.88 -0.28 -12.70
N ALA A 49 19.74 0.38 -12.50
CA ALA A 49 18.88 0.83 -13.59
C ALA A 49 19.34 2.17 -14.20
N ASP A 50 20.45 2.76 -13.72
CA ASP A 50 20.96 4.09 -14.09
C ASP A 50 19.93 5.22 -13.88
N LEU A 51 19.02 5.01 -12.92
CA LEU A 51 18.01 5.98 -12.51
C LEU A 51 18.48 6.86 -11.34
N LEU A 52 19.51 6.43 -10.61
CA LEU A 52 20.09 7.19 -9.51
C LEU A 52 21.21 8.09 -10.00
N SER A 53 21.19 9.37 -9.60
CA SER A 53 22.27 10.32 -9.94
C SER A 53 23.65 9.81 -9.49
N LYS A 54 24.67 10.12 -10.27
CA LYS A 54 26.07 9.90 -9.87
C LYS A 54 26.47 10.78 -8.69
N GLU A 55 25.80 11.89 -8.52
CA GLU A 55 25.97 12.88 -7.45
C GLU A 55 24.98 12.65 -6.30
N PHE A 56 24.82 11.39 -5.92
CA PHE A 56 23.94 10.95 -4.85
C PHE A 56 24.74 10.40 -3.68
N ALA A 57 24.30 10.68 -2.44
CA ALA A 57 24.89 10.11 -1.24
C ALA A 57 23.81 9.73 -0.19
N VAL A 58 24.20 8.90 0.77
CA VAL A 58 23.36 8.48 1.90
C VAL A 58 24.03 8.86 3.22
N LEU A 59 23.29 9.52 4.11
CA LEU A 59 23.69 9.74 5.49
C LEU A 59 22.77 8.95 6.42
N GLY A 60 23.26 7.87 7.01
CA GLY A 60 22.55 7.12 8.05
C GLY A 60 22.68 7.81 9.40
N VAL A 61 21.57 7.96 10.13
CA VAL A 61 21.57 8.50 11.50
C VAL A 61 20.88 7.50 12.44
N ALA A 62 21.57 7.06 13.48
CA ALA A 62 21.00 6.21 14.52
C ALA A 62 21.81 6.31 15.84
N ARG A 63 21.32 5.69 16.91
CA ARG A 63 21.95 5.80 18.25
C ARG A 63 23.26 5.03 18.40
N SER A 64 23.41 3.92 17.67
CA SER A 64 24.59 3.05 17.81
C SER A 64 25.85 3.76 17.33
N GLN A 65 26.95 3.63 18.07
CA GLN A 65 28.26 4.18 17.66
C GLN A 65 28.85 3.29 16.56
N MET A 66 29.09 3.85 15.38
CA MET A 66 29.71 3.19 14.23
C MET A 66 30.52 4.21 13.41
N THR A 67 31.57 3.74 12.76
CA THR A 67 32.23 4.50 11.69
C THR A 67 31.47 4.36 10.37
N ASP A 68 31.80 5.19 9.37
CA ASP A 68 31.27 5.01 8.00
C ASP A 68 31.55 3.62 7.45
N GLU A 69 32.70 3.06 7.77
CA GLU A 69 33.18 1.76 7.31
C GLU A 69 32.39 0.61 7.97
N ASP A 70 32.15 0.70 9.30
CA ASP A 70 31.32 -0.24 10.03
C ASP A 70 29.88 -0.23 9.51
N PHE A 71 29.35 0.95 9.22
CA PHE A 71 28.00 1.11 8.66
C PHE A 71 27.89 0.47 7.28
N ARG A 72 28.86 0.72 6.38
CA ARG A 72 28.90 0.09 5.04
C ARG A 72 28.94 -1.43 5.12
N LYS A 73 29.77 -1.95 6.01
CA LYS A 73 29.90 -3.40 6.22
C LYS A 73 28.59 -3.98 6.77
N ARG A 74 28.03 -3.35 7.80
CA ARG A 74 26.76 -3.80 8.41
C ARG A 74 25.64 -3.84 7.36
N ILE A 75 25.45 -2.76 6.60
CA ILE A 75 24.42 -2.70 5.56
C ILE A 75 24.63 -3.79 4.50
N TYR A 76 25.88 -4.08 4.11
CA TYR A 76 26.17 -5.15 3.18
C TYR A 76 25.73 -6.51 3.73
N ASP A 77 26.12 -6.81 4.98
CA ASP A 77 25.80 -8.06 5.64
C ASP A 77 24.28 -8.23 5.82
N ASP A 78 23.60 -7.17 6.28
CA ASP A 78 22.15 -7.15 6.49
C ASP A 78 21.39 -7.36 5.15
N VAL A 79 21.75 -6.63 4.09
CA VAL A 79 21.12 -6.77 2.77
C VAL A 79 21.34 -8.19 2.22
N LYS A 80 22.55 -8.72 2.34
CA LYS A 80 22.86 -10.09 1.92
C LYS A 80 22.04 -11.14 2.65
N GLN A 81 21.82 -10.95 3.95
CA GLN A 81 20.97 -11.83 4.76
C GLN A 81 19.52 -11.85 4.29
N TYR A 82 18.95 -10.69 3.92
CA TYR A 82 17.54 -10.58 3.56
C TYR A 82 17.24 -10.85 2.09
N CYS A 83 18.17 -10.57 1.21
CA CYS A 83 17.96 -10.56 -0.23
C CYS A 83 18.84 -11.57 -0.99
N GLY A 84 19.75 -12.27 -0.29
CA GLY A 84 20.65 -13.25 -0.91
C GLY A 84 21.51 -12.62 -2.02
N ASP A 85 21.31 -13.07 -3.26
CA ASP A 85 22.12 -12.66 -4.42
C ASP A 85 21.61 -11.39 -5.13
N CYS A 86 20.78 -10.56 -4.48
CA CYS A 86 20.29 -9.32 -5.10
C CYS A 86 21.34 -8.21 -5.23
N ILE A 87 22.48 -8.35 -4.55
CA ILE A 87 23.60 -7.40 -4.64
C ILE A 87 24.48 -7.77 -5.82
N ASP A 88 24.60 -6.88 -6.79
CA ASP A 88 25.67 -6.92 -7.78
C ASP A 88 26.97 -6.37 -7.18
N PRO A 89 28.03 -7.19 -6.98
CA PRO A 89 29.25 -6.76 -6.31
C PRO A 89 29.94 -5.58 -6.99
N ALA A 90 29.93 -5.51 -8.32
CA ALA A 90 30.59 -4.45 -9.07
C ALA A 90 29.90 -3.09 -8.87
N THR A 91 28.58 -3.09 -8.88
CA THR A 91 27.78 -1.88 -8.57
C THR A 91 27.91 -1.51 -7.10
N TRP A 92 27.93 -2.49 -6.19
CA TRP A 92 27.99 -2.27 -4.76
C TRP A 92 29.29 -1.58 -4.31
N ASP A 93 30.43 -1.99 -4.81
CA ASP A 93 31.73 -1.40 -4.46
C ASP A 93 31.81 0.10 -4.73
N THR A 94 31.17 0.54 -5.80
CA THR A 94 31.13 1.96 -6.15
C THR A 94 30.03 2.69 -5.38
N PHE A 95 28.87 2.04 -5.22
CA PHE A 95 27.69 2.61 -4.58
C PHE A 95 27.89 2.80 -3.06
N SER A 96 28.45 1.81 -2.36
CA SER A 96 28.63 1.85 -0.91
C SER A 96 29.60 2.93 -0.43
N LYS A 97 30.55 3.36 -1.28
CA LYS A 97 31.48 4.47 -0.95
C LYS A 97 30.77 5.80 -0.68
N ARG A 98 29.51 5.93 -1.10
CA ARG A 98 28.67 7.13 -0.91
C ARG A 98 27.82 7.04 0.37
N PHE A 99 28.05 6.03 1.21
CA PHE A 99 27.33 5.84 2.47
C PHE A 99 28.16 6.38 3.63
N TYR A 100 27.54 7.26 4.38
CA TYR A 100 28.07 7.93 5.55
C TYR A 100 27.19 7.62 6.75
N TYR A 101 27.74 7.73 7.94
CA TYR A 101 27.00 7.48 9.17
C TYR A 101 27.25 8.56 10.21
N PHE A 102 26.24 8.86 11.00
CA PHE A 102 26.31 9.74 12.13
C PHE A 102 25.58 9.16 13.33
N ALA A 103 26.30 8.97 14.44
CA ALA A 103 25.72 8.46 15.68
C ALA A 103 25.10 9.58 16.50
N GLY A 104 23.84 9.44 16.92
CA GLY A 104 23.20 10.40 17.80
C GLY A 104 21.79 10.03 18.22
N ASP A 105 21.33 10.65 19.31
CA ASP A 105 19.95 10.52 19.80
C ASP A 105 19.07 11.61 19.16
N PHE A 106 17.94 11.21 18.58
CA PHE A 106 17.01 12.12 17.91
C PHE A 106 16.37 13.14 18.84
N SER A 107 16.40 12.91 20.16
CA SER A 107 15.93 13.85 21.18
C SER A 107 16.96 14.92 21.55
N ASP A 108 18.24 14.73 21.20
CA ASP A 108 19.30 15.70 21.49
C ASP A 108 19.32 16.84 20.46
N ASP A 109 19.10 18.08 20.92
CA ASP A 109 19.13 19.26 20.05
C ASP A 109 20.51 19.51 19.42
N LYS A 110 21.59 19.04 20.04
CA LYS A 110 22.96 19.20 19.52
C LYS A 110 23.23 18.32 18.30
N LEU A 111 22.43 17.29 18.07
CA LEU A 111 22.56 16.41 16.93
C LEU A 111 22.37 17.16 15.61
N TYR A 112 21.38 18.03 15.50
CA TYR A 112 20.95 18.64 14.24
C TYR A 112 21.95 19.64 13.65
N PRO A 113 22.60 20.53 14.42
CA PRO A 113 23.74 21.31 13.92
C PRO A 113 24.88 20.45 13.38
N GLN A 114 25.20 19.33 14.04
CA GLN A 114 26.23 18.40 13.60
C GLN A 114 25.86 17.67 12.30
N ILE A 115 24.58 17.28 12.17
CA ILE A 115 24.05 16.75 10.88
C ILE A 115 24.23 17.81 9.77
N LYS A 116 23.94 19.09 10.04
CA LYS A 116 24.11 20.18 9.06
C LYS A 116 25.55 20.30 8.57
N GLU A 117 26.50 20.22 9.47
CA GLU A 117 27.94 20.24 9.14
C GLU A 117 28.31 19.00 8.28
N ARG A 118 27.82 17.82 8.68
CA ARG A 118 28.09 16.57 7.96
C ARG A 118 27.48 16.58 6.55
N LEU A 119 26.26 17.08 6.40
CA LEU A 119 25.63 17.27 5.09
C LEU A 119 26.42 18.22 4.20
N THR A 120 26.95 19.30 4.77
CA THR A 120 27.79 20.26 4.03
C THR A 120 29.09 19.62 3.55
N GLN A 121 29.70 18.72 4.33
CA GLN A 121 30.89 17.97 3.91
C GLN A 121 30.57 17.04 2.75
N ILE A 122 29.50 16.23 2.88
CA ILE A 122 29.06 15.28 1.86
C ILE A 122 28.69 16.00 0.54
N ASP A 123 28.02 17.16 0.63
CA ASP A 123 27.69 17.98 -0.53
C ASP A 123 28.93 18.41 -1.31
N ARG A 124 29.98 18.84 -0.60
CA ARG A 124 31.27 19.20 -1.23
C ARG A 124 31.97 18.03 -1.91
N GLU A 125 31.87 16.84 -1.34
CA GLU A 125 32.48 15.61 -1.87
C GLU A 125 31.73 15.06 -3.09
N HIS A 126 30.40 15.21 -3.14
CA HIS A 126 29.55 14.58 -4.15
C HIS A 126 28.79 15.55 -5.05
N SER A 127 28.91 16.86 -4.85
CA SER A 127 28.20 17.88 -5.65
C SER A 127 26.70 17.68 -5.70
N THR A 128 26.08 17.43 -4.55
CA THR A 128 24.65 17.09 -4.44
C THR A 128 23.72 18.29 -4.58
N HIS A 129 24.26 19.46 -4.92
CA HIS A 129 23.55 20.73 -5.08
C HIS A 129 22.77 21.15 -3.81
N GLN A 130 23.25 20.72 -2.64
CA GLN A 130 22.59 20.92 -1.36
C GLN A 130 21.17 20.34 -1.26
N ASN A 131 20.71 19.57 -2.24
CA ASN A 131 19.42 18.90 -2.16
C ASN A 131 19.45 17.78 -1.13
N VAL A 132 18.47 17.79 -0.22
CA VAL A 132 18.39 16.77 0.84
C VAL A 132 16.95 16.30 1.01
N PHE A 133 16.76 15.01 1.12
CA PHE A 133 15.53 14.48 1.68
C PHE A 133 15.80 13.63 2.92
N TYR A 134 14.91 13.78 3.89
CA TYR A 134 14.97 13.11 5.18
C TYR A 134 13.99 11.96 5.18
N TYR A 135 14.48 10.76 5.39
CA TYR A 135 13.64 9.56 5.49
C TYR A 135 13.47 9.18 6.96
N LEU A 136 12.24 9.16 7.46
CA LEU A 136 11.94 8.86 8.86
C LEU A 136 11.63 7.37 9.03
N ALA A 137 12.67 6.51 9.07
CA ALA A 137 12.60 5.08 9.36
C ALA A 137 12.58 4.82 10.88
N THR A 138 11.76 5.55 11.61
CA THR A 138 11.73 5.57 13.09
C THR A 138 10.34 5.23 13.62
N ALA A 139 10.21 5.10 14.94
CA ALA A 139 8.90 5.02 15.58
C ALA A 139 8.09 6.32 15.33
N PRO A 140 6.76 6.23 15.16
CA PRO A 140 5.91 7.37 14.83
C PRO A 140 6.00 8.55 15.80
N SER A 141 6.29 8.29 17.08
CA SER A 141 6.48 9.32 18.11
C SER A 141 7.62 10.29 17.82
N PHE A 142 8.55 9.93 16.93
CA PHE A 142 9.67 10.79 16.53
C PHE A 142 9.39 11.64 15.30
N PHE A 143 8.32 11.39 14.53
CA PHE A 143 8.08 12.10 13.26
C PHE A 143 7.99 13.62 13.44
N GLY A 144 7.05 14.09 14.24
CA GLY A 144 6.90 15.52 14.53
C GLY A 144 8.14 16.16 15.18
N PRO A 145 8.70 15.57 16.26
CA PRO A 145 9.92 16.07 16.91
C PRO A 145 11.12 16.21 15.97
N ILE A 146 11.41 15.20 15.13
CA ILE A 146 12.54 15.27 14.17
C ILE A 146 12.34 16.43 13.19
N VAL A 147 11.16 16.53 12.56
CA VAL A 147 10.90 17.59 11.56
C VAL A 147 10.94 18.98 12.20
N ALA A 148 10.42 19.14 13.41
CA ALA A 148 10.51 20.39 14.14
C ALA A 148 11.96 20.82 14.43
N LYS A 149 12.83 19.88 14.84
CA LYS A 149 14.25 20.14 15.10
C LYS A 149 15.06 20.40 13.81
N LEU A 150 14.74 19.69 12.72
CA LEU A 150 15.30 20.00 11.39
C LEU A 150 14.96 21.43 10.98
N ALA A 151 13.71 21.85 11.16
CA ALA A 151 13.29 23.21 10.84
C ALA A 151 13.97 24.26 11.74
N ALA A 152 14.07 24.02 13.04
CA ALA A 152 14.72 24.93 14.00
C ALA A 152 16.19 25.18 13.70
N THR A 153 16.86 24.27 12.97
CA THR A 153 18.26 24.39 12.54
C THR A 153 18.42 24.87 11.09
N GLY A 154 17.31 25.24 10.42
CA GLY A 154 17.28 25.66 9.02
C GLY A 154 17.49 24.52 8.02
N LEU A 155 17.37 23.25 8.44
CA LEU A 155 17.54 22.08 7.58
C LEU A 155 16.30 21.78 6.72
N MET A 156 15.16 22.44 6.98
CA MET A 156 13.95 22.39 6.14
C MET A 156 13.83 23.61 5.21
N GLU A 157 14.74 24.58 5.31
CA GLU A 157 14.74 25.74 4.43
C GLU A 157 15.15 25.35 3.02
N GLN A 158 14.38 25.82 2.03
CA GLN A 158 14.63 25.60 0.60
C GLN A 158 14.69 26.93 -0.15
N SER A 159 15.31 26.93 -1.31
CA SER A 159 15.42 28.07 -2.21
C SER A 159 15.18 27.64 -3.66
N ASN A 160 15.36 28.55 -4.61
CA ASN A 160 15.30 28.20 -6.04
C ASN A 160 16.45 27.27 -6.47
N ASP A 161 17.55 27.26 -5.72
CA ASP A 161 18.76 26.51 -6.05
C ASP A 161 18.83 25.13 -5.40
N HIS A 162 18.07 24.92 -4.33
CA HIS A 162 18.04 23.64 -3.61
C HIS A 162 16.69 23.39 -2.96
N TRP A 163 16.32 22.11 -2.90
CA TRP A 163 15.08 21.65 -2.27
C TRP A 163 15.33 20.84 -0.99
N ARG A 164 14.31 20.80 -0.12
CA ARG A 164 14.26 19.99 1.10
C ARG A 164 12.95 19.21 1.11
N ARG A 165 13.02 17.89 1.35
CA ARG A 165 11.86 17.00 1.39
C ARG A 165 11.95 16.09 2.59
N VAL A 166 10.80 15.63 3.10
CA VAL A 166 10.73 14.64 4.18
C VAL A 166 9.78 13.52 3.79
N ILE A 167 10.28 12.29 3.88
CA ILE A 167 9.48 11.08 3.72
C ILE A 167 9.08 10.57 5.10
N ILE A 168 7.78 10.32 5.26
CA ILE A 168 7.19 9.86 6.52
C ILE A 168 6.48 8.54 6.27
N GLU A 169 6.85 7.52 7.05
CA GLU A 169 6.29 6.18 7.00
C GLU A 169 4.96 6.07 7.75
N LYS A 170 4.21 5.01 7.44
CA LYS A 170 3.07 4.62 8.27
C LYS A 170 3.53 4.06 9.63
N PRO A 171 2.67 4.14 10.66
CA PRO A 171 1.34 4.73 10.69
C PRO A 171 1.37 6.25 10.81
N PHE A 172 0.47 6.92 10.09
CA PHE A 172 0.29 8.36 10.19
C PHE A 172 -0.88 8.67 11.14
N GLY A 173 -0.56 8.76 12.44
CA GLY A 173 -1.54 8.75 13.51
C GLY A 173 -2.05 7.33 13.85
N HIS A 174 -2.90 7.24 14.88
CA HIS A 174 -3.58 6.01 15.31
C HIS A 174 -5.11 6.21 15.44
N ASP A 175 -5.57 7.44 15.24
CA ASP A 175 -6.94 7.91 15.13
C ASP A 175 -6.97 9.26 14.39
N LEU A 176 -8.16 9.80 14.17
CA LEU A 176 -8.33 11.07 13.47
C LEU A 176 -7.64 12.24 14.17
N GLU A 177 -7.72 12.32 15.50
CA GLU A 177 -7.18 13.44 16.27
C GLU A 177 -5.65 13.44 16.26
N SER A 178 -5.03 12.28 16.44
CA SER A 178 -3.57 12.14 16.37
C SER A 178 -3.03 12.41 14.95
N ALA A 179 -3.77 12.01 13.91
CA ALA A 179 -3.41 12.30 12.52
C ALA A 179 -3.47 13.81 12.23
N LYS A 180 -4.53 14.50 12.67
CA LYS A 180 -4.64 15.97 12.58
C LYS A 180 -3.52 16.67 13.34
N THR A 181 -3.24 16.22 14.55
CA THR A 181 -2.17 16.78 15.38
C THR A 181 -0.81 16.67 14.67
N LEU A 182 -0.50 15.50 14.12
CA LEU A 182 0.76 15.29 13.38
C LEU A 182 0.80 16.17 12.12
N ASN A 183 -0.27 16.25 11.34
CA ASN A 183 -0.35 17.14 10.18
C ASN A 183 -0.11 18.60 10.56
N GLN A 184 -0.75 19.09 11.63
CA GLN A 184 -0.56 20.45 12.12
C GLN A 184 0.87 20.72 12.58
N GLN A 185 1.52 19.75 13.24
CA GLN A 185 2.92 19.88 13.66
C GLN A 185 3.85 20.01 12.45
N LEU A 186 3.64 19.18 11.43
CA LEU A 186 4.46 19.18 10.21
C LEU A 186 4.25 20.48 9.40
N LEU A 187 2.98 20.86 9.18
CA LEU A 187 2.63 22.03 8.37
C LEU A 187 2.98 23.39 9.02
N LYS A 188 3.31 23.41 10.31
CA LYS A 188 3.88 24.61 10.95
C LYS A 188 5.31 24.93 10.49
N VAL A 189 6.04 23.93 10.01
CA VAL A 189 7.49 24.03 9.79
C VAL A 189 7.93 23.58 8.39
N ALA A 190 7.01 23.04 7.60
CA ALA A 190 7.26 22.60 6.23
C ALA A 190 6.00 22.80 5.37
N ASP A 191 6.19 23.10 4.10
CA ASP A 191 5.11 23.15 3.12
C ASP A 191 4.63 21.73 2.78
N GLU A 192 3.36 21.56 2.41
CA GLU A 192 2.81 20.26 1.96
C GLU A 192 3.64 19.68 0.80
N LYS A 193 4.19 20.53 -0.06
CA LYS A 193 5.07 20.11 -1.18
C LYS A 193 6.40 19.50 -0.73
N GLN A 194 6.79 19.68 0.51
CA GLN A 194 8.00 19.10 1.10
C GLN A 194 7.73 17.76 1.79
N ILE A 195 6.45 17.41 2.04
CA ILE A 195 6.04 16.25 2.84
C ILE A 195 5.58 15.12 1.92
N TYR A 196 6.23 13.97 2.04
CA TYR A 196 5.99 12.77 1.25
C TYR A 196 5.52 11.64 2.19
N ARG A 197 4.19 11.49 2.36
CA ARG A 197 3.62 10.43 3.22
C ARG A 197 3.52 9.15 2.42
N ILE A 198 4.31 8.15 2.80
CA ILE A 198 4.38 6.88 2.09
C ILE A 198 3.21 5.96 2.45
N ASP A 199 2.59 5.42 1.40
CA ASP A 199 1.91 4.15 1.42
C ASP A 199 2.56 3.23 0.37
N HIS A 200 3.23 2.18 0.82
CA HIS A 200 3.98 1.29 -0.09
C HIS A 200 3.08 0.54 -1.12
N TYR A 201 1.75 0.51 -0.91
CA TYR A 201 0.81 0.00 -1.92
C TYR A 201 0.82 0.87 -3.18
N LEU A 202 0.97 2.18 -3.06
CA LEU A 202 1.05 3.09 -4.21
C LEU A 202 2.33 2.87 -5.04
N GLY A 203 3.38 2.33 -4.43
CA GLY A 203 4.60 1.94 -5.13
C GLY A 203 4.50 0.67 -5.99
N LYS A 204 3.38 -0.10 -5.89
CA LYS A 204 3.19 -1.31 -6.68
C LYS A 204 2.72 -0.98 -8.10
N GLU A 205 3.34 -1.59 -9.10
CA GLU A 205 2.97 -1.42 -10.52
C GLU A 205 1.50 -1.75 -10.78
N THR A 206 0.99 -2.81 -10.16
CA THR A 206 -0.41 -3.24 -10.29
C THR A 206 -1.41 -2.25 -9.70
N VAL A 207 -1.04 -1.51 -8.65
CA VAL A 207 -1.88 -0.44 -8.09
C VAL A 207 -1.87 0.78 -9.01
N GLN A 208 -0.72 1.16 -9.55
CA GLN A 208 -0.61 2.25 -10.54
C GLN A 208 -1.35 1.91 -11.83
N ASN A 209 -1.34 0.62 -12.21
CA ASN A 209 -2.07 0.13 -13.39
C ASN A 209 -3.59 0.32 -13.30
N ILE A 210 -4.18 0.49 -12.13
CA ILE A 210 -5.63 0.79 -12.01
C ILE A 210 -5.98 2.03 -12.83
N MET A 211 -5.15 3.08 -12.76
CA MET A 211 -5.33 4.30 -13.55
C MET A 211 -5.15 4.04 -15.06
N ALA A 212 -4.08 3.34 -15.43
CA ALA A 212 -3.81 3.01 -16.82
C ALA A 212 -4.94 2.14 -17.42
N PHE A 213 -5.35 1.10 -16.68
CA PHE A 213 -6.43 0.21 -17.09
C PHE A 213 -7.75 0.97 -17.30
N ARG A 214 -8.13 1.82 -16.35
CA ARG A 214 -9.37 2.58 -16.44
C ARG A 214 -9.34 3.66 -17.53
N PHE A 215 -8.29 4.48 -17.57
CA PHE A 215 -8.31 5.72 -18.34
C PHE A 215 -7.63 5.64 -19.71
N ALA A 216 -6.80 4.61 -19.97
CA ALA A 216 -6.26 4.38 -21.31
C ALA A 216 -7.14 3.46 -22.18
N ASN A 217 -8.18 2.83 -21.60
CA ASN A 217 -9.04 1.88 -22.30
C ASN A 217 -10.49 2.38 -22.35
N GLY A 218 -10.89 2.97 -23.48
CA GLY A 218 -12.20 3.59 -23.67
C GLY A 218 -13.41 2.66 -23.56
N ILE A 219 -13.23 1.35 -23.46
CA ILE A 219 -14.32 0.37 -23.28
C ILE A 219 -14.74 0.22 -21.81
N PHE A 220 -13.87 0.52 -20.85
CA PHE A 220 -14.17 0.32 -19.42
C PHE A 220 -14.79 1.55 -18.76
N GLU A 221 -14.28 2.74 -19.00
CA GLU A 221 -14.73 3.95 -18.31
C GLU A 221 -16.23 4.25 -18.49
N PRO A 222 -16.86 4.06 -19.69
CA PRO A 222 -18.30 4.27 -19.84
C PRO A 222 -19.17 3.36 -18.99
N VAL A 223 -18.68 2.17 -18.64
CA VAL A 223 -19.41 1.19 -17.79
C VAL A 223 -18.96 1.22 -16.32
N TRP A 224 -18.03 2.10 -15.95
CA TRP A 224 -17.45 2.19 -14.62
C TRP A 224 -18.28 3.07 -13.68
N ASN A 225 -19.55 2.71 -13.49
CA ASN A 225 -20.50 3.50 -12.69
C ASN A 225 -21.70 2.66 -12.22
N ARG A 226 -22.52 3.25 -11.36
CA ARG A 226 -23.72 2.67 -10.74
C ARG A 226 -24.76 2.07 -11.71
N ARG A 227 -24.75 2.42 -12.98
CA ARG A 227 -25.67 1.83 -13.97
C ARG A 227 -25.29 0.41 -14.34
N TYR A 228 -24.01 0.10 -14.32
CA TYR A 228 -23.46 -1.17 -14.79
C TYR A 228 -22.84 -2.01 -13.67
N ILE A 229 -22.31 -1.38 -12.62
CA ILE A 229 -21.67 -2.07 -11.50
C ILE A 229 -22.72 -2.33 -10.41
N ASP A 230 -22.76 -3.58 -9.93
CA ASP A 230 -23.61 -4.00 -8.83
C ASP A 230 -22.93 -3.75 -7.47
N HIS A 231 -21.68 -4.14 -7.34
CA HIS A 231 -20.86 -3.89 -6.15
C HIS A 231 -19.38 -4.05 -6.46
N VAL A 232 -18.55 -3.55 -5.54
CA VAL A 232 -17.10 -3.73 -5.56
C VAL A 232 -16.68 -4.50 -4.31
N GLN A 233 -15.74 -5.45 -4.45
CA GLN A 233 -15.11 -6.13 -3.30
C GLN A 233 -13.61 -5.85 -3.31
N ILE A 234 -13.05 -5.52 -2.16
CA ILE A 234 -11.60 -5.35 -1.97
C ILE A 234 -11.18 -6.30 -0.86
N SER A 235 -10.36 -7.29 -1.21
CA SER A 235 -9.85 -8.27 -0.26
C SER A 235 -8.33 -8.12 -0.14
N VAL A 236 -7.84 -7.99 1.10
CA VAL A 236 -6.42 -7.99 1.43
C VAL A 236 -6.21 -9.08 2.48
N SER A 237 -5.84 -10.27 2.05
CA SER A 237 -5.70 -11.44 2.90
C SER A 237 -4.23 -11.85 3.07
N GLU A 238 -3.86 -12.19 4.29
CA GLU A 238 -2.53 -12.66 4.67
C GLU A 238 -2.65 -14.06 5.29
N THR A 239 -1.75 -14.97 4.91
CA THR A 239 -1.66 -16.30 5.53
C THR A 239 -0.83 -16.26 6.82
N VAL A 240 0.09 -15.31 6.94
CA VAL A 240 0.94 -15.15 8.12
C VAL A 240 0.18 -14.56 9.30
N GLY A 241 0.64 -14.89 10.52
CA GLY A 241 0.18 -14.29 11.78
C GLY A 241 0.84 -12.95 12.07
N VAL A 242 0.97 -12.62 13.36
CA VAL A 242 1.67 -11.40 13.79
C VAL A 242 3.17 -11.61 13.96
N GLU A 243 3.62 -12.85 14.08
CA GLU A 243 5.02 -13.25 14.23
C GLU A 243 5.76 -12.43 15.30
N GLY A 244 6.96 -11.91 15.02
CA GLY A 244 7.74 -11.05 15.94
C GLY A 244 7.18 -9.63 16.16
N ARG A 245 5.96 -9.31 15.70
CA ARG A 245 5.32 -7.99 15.80
C ARG A 245 4.11 -7.96 16.74
N GLY A 246 3.99 -8.93 17.66
CA GLY A 246 2.85 -9.06 18.56
C GLY A 246 2.55 -7.78 19.31
N SER A 247 3.52 -7.17 19.99
CA SER A 247 3.33 -5.95 20.77
C SER A 247 2.84 -4.74 19.96
N TYR A 248 3.34 -4.57 18.74
CA TYR A 248 2.85 -3.53 17.82
C TYR A 248 1.41 -3.81 17.39
N PHE A 249 1.16 -5.05 16.95
CA PHE A 249 -0.13 -5.40 16.39
C PHE A 249 -1.23 -5.41 17.44
N ASP A 250 -0.90 -5.74 18.69
CA ASP A 250 -1.85 -5.75 19.81
C ASP A 250 -2.39 -4.35 20.15
N THR A 251 -1.65 -3.32 19.79
CA THR A 251 -2.10 -1.92 19.87
C THR A 251 -2.79 -1.42 18.58
N ALA A 252 -2.33 -1.85 17.42
CA ALA A 252 -2.83 -1.36 16.15
C ALA A 252 -4.13 -2.06 15.71
N GLY A 253 -4.14 -3.39 15.66
CA GLY A 253 -5.20 -4.17 15.06
C GLY A 253 -5.28 -4.04 13.53
N SER A 254 -6.06 -4.91 12.89
CA SER A 254 -6.24 -4.90 11.43
C SER A 254 -6.94 -3.65 10.92
N LEU A 255 -7.84 -3.05 11.69
CA LEU A 255 -8.57 -1.85 11.26
C LEU A 255 -7.62 -0.67 11.04
N ARG A 256 -6.82 -0.34 12.04
CA ARG A 256 -5.87 0.77 11.95
C ARG A 256 -4.70 0.49 11.01
N ASP A 257 -4.23 -0.76 10.99
CA ASP A 257 -3.06 -1.13 10.19
C ASP A 257 -3.34 -1.12 8.68
N MET A 258 -4.58 -1.42 8.25
CA MET A 258 -4.88 -1.68 6.84
C MET A 258 -5.92 -0.74 6.23
N VAL A 259 -6.96 -0.34 6.97
CA VAL A 259 -8.13 0.29 6.34
C VAL A 259 -7.89 1.77 6.01
N PRO A 260 -7.48 2.66 6.95
CA PRO A 260 -7.36 4.11 6.68
C PRO A 260 -6.20 4.47 5.74
N ASN A 261 -5.39 3.49 5.37
CA ASN A 261 -4.25 3.63 4.48
C ASN A 261 -4.44 2.76 3.21
N HIS A 262 -3.86 1.58 3.15
CA HIS A 262 -3.80 0.73 1.95
C HIS A 262 -5.15 0.54 1.26
N ILE A 263 -6.19 0.18 2.03
CA ILE A 263 -7.51 -0.10 1.46
C ILE A 263 -8.16 1.19 0.94
N MET A 264 -8.01 2.32 1.65
CA MET A 264 -8.51 3.61 1.17
C MET A 264 -7.80 4.06 -0.11
N GLN A 265 -6.51 3.74 -0.30
CA GLN A 265 -5.83 4.01 -1.57
C GLN A 265 -6.41 3.16 -2.70
N LEU A 266 -6.65 1.86 -2.47
CA LEU A 266 -7.28 1.00 -3.47
C LEU A 266 -8.70 1.48 -3.83
N ILE A 267 -9.50 1.91 -2.84
CA ILE A 267 -10.83 2.48 -3.08
C ILE A 267 -10.74 3.77 -3.90
N SER A 268 -9.86 4.69 -3.50
CA SER A 268 -9.76 6.00 -4.15
C SER A 268 -9.38 5.87 -5.63
N LEU A 269 -8.37 5.06 -5.96
CA LEU A 269 -7.95 4.81 -7.34
C LEU A 269 -9.02 4.07 -8.16
N THR A 270 -9.74 3.14 -7.52
CA THR A 270 -10.82 2.39 -8.18
C THR A 270 -12.02 3.28 -8.47
N ALA A 271 -12.33 4.23 -7.59
CA ALA A 271 -13.58 4.98 -7.63
C ALA A 271 -13.47 6.41 -8.19
N MET A 272 -12.26 7.01 -8.28
CA MET A 272 -12.06 8.40 -8.68
C MET A 272 -12.55 8.70 -10.10
N GLU A 273 -12.82 9.97 -10.38
CA GLU A 273 -13.04 10.45 -11.74
C GLU A 273 -11.72 10.51 -12.52
N PRO A 274 -11.74 10.50 -13.86
CA PRO A 274 -10.53 10.69 -14.66
C PRO A 274 -9.90 12.06 -14.34
N PRO A 275 -8.63 12.10 -13.90
CA PRO A 275 -7.95 13.38 -13.67
C PRO A 275 -7.69 14.08 -15.01
N ILE A 276 -7.63 15.40 -14.99
CA ILE A 276 -7.40 16.23 -16.20
C ILE A 276 -5.96 16.11 -16.74
N SER A 277 -5.03 15.62 -15.92
CA SER A 277 -3.63 15.38 -16.26
C SER A 277 -3.01 14.39 -15.28
N PHE A 278 -1.81 13.87 -15.58
CA PHE A 278 -0.99 13.11 -14.64
C PHE A 278 -0.19 14.01 -13.67
N ASP A 279 -0.53 15.28 -13.53
CA ASP A 279 0.01 16.14 -12.48
C ASP A 279 -0.42 15.61 -11.10
N ALA A 280 0.51 15.66 -10.14
CA ALA A 280 0.30 15.12 -8.81
C ALA A 280 -0.93 15.71 -8.10
N ASN A 281 -1.20 17.00 -8.27
CA ASN A 281 -2.38 17.61 -7.65
C ASN A 281 -3.66 17.16 -8.32
N ALA A 282 -3.69 17.09 -9.67
CA ALA A 282 -4.87 16.64 -10.40
C ALA A 282 -5.28 15.20 -10.01
N VAL A 283 -4.31 14.29 -9.88
CA VAL A 283 -4.58 12.91 -9.44
C VAL A 283 -5.05 12.87 -7.98
N ARG A 284 -4.34 13.53 -7.08
CA ARG A 284 -4.66 13.53 -5.64
C ARG A 284 -5.97 14.24 -5.33
N ASP A 285 -6.36 15.26 -6.11
CA ASP A 285 -7.64 15.93 -5.96
C ASP A 285 -8.81 14.97 -6.26
N GLU A 286 -8.71 14.17 -7.31
CA GLU A 286 -9.75 13.18 -7.61
C GLU A 286 -9.81 12.07 -6.56
N GLN A 287 -8.66 11.61 -6.04
CA GLN A 287 -8.62 10.65 -4.93
C GLN A 287 -9.26 11.24 -3.65
N ALA A 288 -8.90 12.47 -3.30
CA ALA A 288 -9.45 13.16 -2.12
C ALA A 288 -10.96 13.33 -2.20
N LYS A 289 -11.51 13.70 -3.38
CA LYS A 289 -12.96 13.80 -3.60
C LYS A 289 -13.68 12.49 -3.27
N ILE A 290 -13.10 11.34 -3.65
CA ILE A 290 -13.69 10.04 -3.31
C ILE A 290 -13.65 9.79 -1.81
N LEU A 291 -12.51 9.99 -1.15
CA LEU A 291 -12.38 9.77 0.28
C LEU A 291 -13.36 10.62 1.09
N HIS A 292 -13.57 11.88 0.68
CA HIS A 292 -14.57 12.77 1.29
C HIS A 292 -16.02 12.39 0.95
N ALA A 293 -16.26 11.69 -0.15
CA ALA A 293 -17.59 11.21 -0.53
C ALA A 293 -17.97 9.88 0.13
N ILE A 294 -17.03 9.17 0.75
CA ILE A 294 -17.36 7.97 1.53
C ILE A 294 -18.14 8.40 2.77
N GLN A 295 -19.34 7.84 2.92
CA GLN A 295 -20.18 8.10 4.09
C GLN A 295 -19.55 7.45 5.33
N PRO A 296 -19.21 8.20 6.39
CA PRO A 296 -18.88 7.61 7.67
C PRO A 296 -20.05 6.74 8.16
N ILE A 297 -19.71 5.59 8.72
CA ILE A 297 -20.73 4.69 9.26
C ILE A 297 -21.30 5.33 10.53
N SER A 298 -22.63 5.50 10.61
CA SER A 298 -23.26 6.02 11.82
C SER A 298 -23.08 5.03 12.99
N ASP A 299 -23.04 5.53 14.22
CA ASP A 299 -22.85 4.71 15.42
C ASP A 299 -23.85 3.54 15.48
N GLU A 300 -25.10 3.76 15.06
CA GLU A 300 -26.16 2.76 15.02
C GLU A 300 -25.89 1.65 13.98
N ASP A 301 -25.23 2.02 12.87
CA ASP A 301 -24.96 1.12 11.75
C ASP A 301 -23.64 0.35 11.89
N VAL A 302 -22.74 0.74 12.81
CA VAL A 302 -21.41 0.12 12.94
C VAL A 302 -21.51 -1.41 13.04
N LEU A 303 -22.38 -1.95 13.90
CA LEU A 303 -22.52 -3.39 14.09
C LEU A 303 -23.19 -4.09 12.91
N SER A 304 -23.93 -3.37 12.06
CA SER A 304 -24.57 -3.92 10.88
C SER A 304 -23.69 -3.85 9.63
N ARG A 305 -22.76 -2.89 9.57
CA ARG A 305 -21.89 -2.61 8.41
C ARG A 305 -20.42 -2.90 8.64
N SER A 306 -20.05 -3.34 9.86
CA SER A 306 -18.67 -3.74 10.15
C SER A 306 -18.61 -5.02 10.97
N VAL A 307 -17.61 -5.85 10.68
CA VAL A 307 -17.35 -7.11 11.36
C VAL A 307 -15.89 -7.13 11.78
N ARG A 308 -15.64 -7.57 13.01
CA ARG A 308 -14.29 -7.80 13.54
C ARG A 308 -14.11 -9.26 13.90
N GLY A 309 -12.88 -9.76 13.68
CA GLY A 309 -12.53 -11.13 14.03
C GLY A 309 -11.16 -11.23 14.68
N GLN A 310 -10.95 -12.33 15.40
CA GLN A 310 -9.64 -12.69 15.94
C GLN A 310 -9.42 -14.18 15.67
N TYR A 311 -8.23 -14.54 15.12
CA TYR A 311 -7.97 -15.93 14.79
C TYR A 311 -7.71 -16.78 16.03
N GLY A 312 -8.30 -17.97 16.00
CA GLY A 312 -8.04 -19.06 16.91
C GLY A 312 -7.05 -20.06 16.35
N ASP A 313 -6.90 -21.20 17.03
CA ASP A 313 -6.13 -22.33 16.52
C ASP A 313 -6.65 -22.79 15.15
N GLY A 314 -5.77 -23.38 14.36
CA GLY A 314 -6.14 -23.88 13.04
C GLY A 314 -4.99 -24.60 12.36
N THR A 315 -5.09 -24.70 11.03
CA THR A 315 -4.09 -25.38 10.21
C THR A 315 -3.71 -24.52 9.02
N GLU A 316 -2.42 -24.36 8.78
CA GLU A 316 -1.87 -23.68 7.61
C GLU A 316 -0.92 -24.65 6.89
N SER A 317 -1.17 -24.92 5.60
CA SER A 317 -0.36 -25.84 4.80
C SER A 317 -0.16 -27.22 5.46
N GLY A 318 -1.15 -27.70 6.24
CA GLY A 318 -1.08 -28.97 6.97
C GLY A 318 -0.38 -28.91 8.34
N ALA A 319 0.23 -27.79 8.72
CA ALA A 319 0.82 -27.58 10.03
C ALA A 319 -0.16 -26.89 11.00
N ARG A 320 -0.18 -27.34 12.25
CA ARG A 320 -0.97 -26.67 13.29
C ARG A 320 -0.38 -25.30 13.61
N VAL A 321 -1.22 -24.27 13.67
CA VAL A 321 -0.87 -22.91 14.07
C VAL A 321 -1.67 -22.49 15.29
N THR A 322 -1.07 -21.66 16.14
CA THR A 322 -1.65 -21.23 17.41
C THR A 322 -2.57 -20.04 17.24
N ALA A 323 -3.48 -19.88 18.20
CA ALA A 323 -4.37 -18.72 18.30
C ALA A 323 -3.59 -17.42 18.53
N TYR A 324 -4.17 -16.29 18.15
CA TYR A 324 -3.60 -14.96 18.30
C TYR A 324 -3.09 -14.67 19.71
N ARG A 325 -3.88 -15.01 20.74
CA ARG A 325 -3.54 -14.79 22.15
C ARG A 325 -2.39 -15.65 22.65
N ALA A 326 -1.95 -16.64 21.86
CA ALA A 326 -0.78 -17.48 22.16
C ALA A 326 0.46 -17.06 21.37
N GLU A 327 0.35 -16.05 20.51
CA GLU A 327 1.51 -15.49 19.80
C GLU A 327 2.42 -14.71 20.77
N PRO A 328 3.73 -14.66 20.51
CA PRO A 328 4.68 -13.90 21.33
C PRO A 328 4.27 -12.41 21.44
N ASP A 329 4.47 -11.83 22.61
CA ASP A 329 4.22 -10.41 22.92
C ASP A 329 2.76 -9.96 22.70
N VAL A 330 1.79 -10.88 22.71
CA VAL A 330 0.35 -10.60 22.68
C VAL A 330 -0.23 -10.84 24.08
N ALA A 331 -1.12 -9.94 24.52
CA ALA A 331 -1.80 -10.10 25.81
C ALA A 331 -2.72 -11.34 25.79
N PRO A 332 -2.69 -12.22 26.81
CA PRO A 332 -3.51 -13.43 26.83
C PRO A 332 -5.02 -13.18 26.80
N ASP A 333 -5.46 -11.99 27.18
CA ASP A 333 -6.85 -11.53 27.17
C ASP A 333 -7.10 -10.47 26.09
N SER A 334 -6.20 -10.34 25.11
CA SER A 334 -6.29 -9.35 24.04
C SER A 334 -7.66 -9.36 23.35
N ARG A 335 -8.16 -8.16 23.09
CA ARG A 335 -9.41 -7.89 22.37
C ARG A 335 -9.17 -7.27 21.01
N THR A 336 -7.93 -7.26 20.57
CA THR A 336 -7.50 -6.69 19.29
C THR A 336 -7.95 -7.59 18.15
N GLU A 337 -8.54 -6.98 17.15
CA GLU A 337 -9.00 -7.68 15.96
C GLU A 337 -7.83 -7.97 14.99
N THR A 338 -7.84 -9.18 14.45
CA THR A 338 -6.91 -9.64 13.41
C THR A 338 -7.59 -9.82 12.05
N PHE A 339 -8.89 -9.50 12.01
CA PHE A 339 -9.74 -9.51 10.81
C PHE A 339 -10.76 -8.39 10.89
N VAL A 340 -10.99 -7.75 9.75
CA VAL A 340 -12.02 -6.73 9.56
C VAL A 340 -12.74 -6.97 8.25
N ALA A 341 -14.07 -6.84 8.25
CA ALA A 341 -14.85 -6.65 7.04
C ALA A 341 -15.80 -5.44 7.23
N MET A 342 -15.98 -4.65 6.17
CA MET A 342 -16.84 -3.47 6.21
C MET A 342 -17.61 -3.30 4.90
N LYS A 343 -18.79 -2.70 5.00
CA LYS A 343 -19.59 -2.21 3.88
C LYS A 343 -19.58 -0.69 3.89
N LEU A 344 -18.98 -0.09 2.85
CA LEU A 344 -18.91 1.35 2.64
C LEU A 344 -19.81 1.78 1.50
N LEU A 345 -20.29 3.02 1.56
CA LEU A 345 -21.06 3.68 0.50
C LEU A 345 -20.37 4.98 0.12
N ILE A 346 -20.31 5.27 -1.17
CA ILE A 346 -19.74 6.50 -1.71
C ILE A 346 -20.87 7.36 -2.24
N ASP A 347 -21.08 8.53 -1.63
CA ASP A 347 -22.20 9.42 -1.94
C ASP A 347 -21.83 10.41 -3.04
N ASN A 348 -21.82 9.91 -4.26
CA ASN A 348 -21.67 10.74 -5.46
C ASN A 348 -22.48 10.16 -6.65
N TRP A 349 -22.58 10.91 -7.74
CA TRP A 349 -23.35 10.52 -8.91
C TRP A 349 -22.88 9.22 -9.58
N ARG A 350 -21.60 8.91 -9.48
CA ARG A 350 -21.02 7.69 -10.07
C ARG A 350 -21.35 6.44 -9.25
N TRP A 351 -21.37 6.54 -7.91
CA TRP A 351 -21.34 5.38 -7.02
C TRP A 351 -22.54 5.25 -6.08
N ALA A 352 -23.46 6.23 -6.05
CA ALA A 352 -24.62 6.14 -5.17
C ALA A 352 -25.32 4.78 -5.31
N ASP A 353 -25.64 4.14 -4.16
CA ASP A 353 -26.22 2.81 -4.02
C ASP A 353 -25.35 1.61 -4.48
N VAL A 354 -24.10 1.83 -4.84
CA VAL A 354 -23.14 0.75 -5.11
C VAL A 354 -22.33 0.49 -3.84
N PRO A 355 -22.51 -0.65 -3.16
CA PRO A 355 -21.72 -0.95 -1.98
C PRO A 355 -20.29 -1.37 -2.35
N PHE A 356 -19.34 -0.87 -1.56
CA PHE A 356 -17.96 -1.29 -1.54
C PHE A 356 -17.75 -2.16 -0.30
N TYR A 357 -17.56 -3.46 -0.52
CA TYR A 357 -17.22 -4.40 0.54
C TYR A 357 -15.71 -4.53 0.63
N LEU A 358 -15.17 -4.35 1.80
CA LEU A 358 -13.76 -4.59 2.06
C LEU A 358 -13.59 -5.66 3.12
N ARG A 359 -12.53 -6.45 3.01
CA ARG A 359 -12.05 -7.32 4.08
C ARG A 359 -10.53 -7.38 4.10
N THR A 360 -10.00 -7.50 5.31
CA THR A 360 -8.59 -7.77 5.55
C THR A 360 -8.42 -8.66 6.76
N GLY A 361 -7.43 -9.51 6.78
CA GLY A 361 -7.19 -10.39 7.93
C GLY A 361 -5.89 -11.17 7.84
N LYS A 362 -5.46 -11.65 9.00
CA LYS A 362 -4.30 -12.53 9.18
C LYS A 362 -4.74 -13.98 9.33
N ARG A 363 -3.81 -14.93 9.09
CA ARG A 363 -4.08 -16.37 9.13
C ARG A 363 -5.29 -16.77 8.28
N MET A 364 -5.48 -16.10 7.14
CA MET A 364 -6.52 -16.45 6.17
C MET A 364 -6.08 -17.61 5.27
N THR A 365 -7.02 -18.16 4.50
CA THR A 365 -6.83 -19.33 3.64
C THR A 365 -5.72 -19.14 2.59
N ALA A 366 -5.61 -17.94 2.02
CA ALA A 366 -4.63 -17.62 0.98
C ALA A 366 -4.13 -16.17 1.12
N ARG A 367 -2.87 -15.93 0.73
CA ARG A 367 -2.34 -14.58 0.59
C ARG A 367 -2.83 -14.01 -0.73
N SER A 368 -3.61 -12.94 -0.69
CA SER A 368 -4.06 -12.25 -1.91
C SER A 368 -4.49 -10.82 -1.62
N THR A 369 -4.17 -9.93 -2.54
CA THR A 369 -4.79 -8.61 -2.63
C THR A 369 -5.44 -8.47 -3.99
N GLN A 370 -6.76 -8.21 -3.99
CA GLN A 370 -7.51 -8.06 -5.23
C GLN A 370 -8.67 -7.07 -5.10
N ILE A 371 -9.06 -6.52 -6.25
CA ILE A 371 -10.26 -5.72 -6.41
C ILE A 371 -11.17 -6.43 -7.39
N VAL A 372 -12.39 -6.72 -6.98
CA VAL A 372 -13.42 -7.40 -7.78
C VAL A 372 -14.51 -6.39 -8.13
N ILE A 373 -14.71 -6.18 -9.41
CA ILE A 373 -15.80 -5.36 -9.95
C ILE A 373 -16.88 -6.30 -10.44
N GLN A 374 -17.99 -6.38 -9.73
CA GLN A 374 -19.12 -7.19 -10.09
C GLN A 374 -20.09 -6.35 -10.92
N PHE A 375 -20.29 -6.74 -12.18
CA PHE A 375 -21.27 -6.08 -13.04
C PHE A 375 -22.70 -6.57 -12.75
N ARG A 376 -23.68 -5.75 -13.10
CA ARG A 376 -25.08 -6.12 -13.04
C ARG A 376 -25.39 -7.22 -14.04
N ARG A 377 -26.36 -8.07 -13.74
CA ARG A 377 -26.81 -9.10 -14.67
C ARG A 377 -27.42 -8.50 -15.91
N ALA A 378 -27.14 -9.11 -17.05
CA ALA A 378 -27.84 -8.81 -18.29
C ALA A 378 -29.34 -9.21 -18.20
N PRO A 379 -30.24 -8.55 -18.95
CA PRO A 379 -31.64 -8.96 -19.04
C PRO A 379 -31.80 -10.38 -19.56
N PHE A 380 -32.63 -11.20 -18.91
CA PHE A 380 -32.80 -12.61 -19.22
C PHE A 380 -33.74 -12.89 -20.43
N VAL A 381 -34.43 -11.87 -20.95
CA VAL A 381 -35.52 -12.03 -21.94
C VAL A 381 -35.13 -12.88 -23.16
N LEU A 382 -33.93 -12.72 -23.69
CA LEU A 382 -33.44 -13.48 -24.85
C LEU A 382 -33.38 -15.00 -24.63
N PHE A 383 -33.26 -15.44 -23.38
CA PHE A 383 -33.00 -16.84 -23.04
C PHE A 383 -34.21 -17.56 -22.43
N ARG A 384 -35.41 -16.92 -22.39
CA ARG A 384 -36.61 -17.47 -21.71
C ARG A 384 -37.03 -18.84 -22.24
N ASP A 385 -36.97 -19.04 -23.53
CA ASP A 385 -37.41 -20.28 -24.20
C ASP A 385 -36.21 -21.21 -24.55
N THR A 386 -35.15 -21.13 -23.75
CA THR A 386 -33.96 -21.95 -23.92
C THR A 386 -33.67 -22.71 -22.61
N PRO A 387 -32.85 -23.78 -22.66
CA PRO A 387 -32.39 -24.48 -21.44
C PRO A 387 -31.43 -23.69 -20.56
N VAL A 388 -31.32 -22.37 -20.72
CA VAL A 388 -30.52 -21.49 -19.87
C VAL A 388 -31.36 -21.09 -18.66
N ASP A 389 -30.99 -21.58 -17.47
CA ASP A 389 -31.74 -21.30 -16.24
C ASP A 389 -31.46 -19.89 -15.69
N HIS A 390 -30.22 -19.42 -15.81
CA HIS A 390 -29.80 -18.12 -15.30
C HIS A 390 -28.59 -17.58 -16.07
N LEU A 391 -28.38 -16.27 -16.01
CA LEU A 391 -27.18 -15.61 -16.53
C LEU A 391 -26.23 -15.29 -15.39
N MET A 392 -25.00 -15.75 -15.51
CA MET A 392 -23.91 -15.31 -14.64
C MET A 392 -23.53 -13.87 -15.00
N PRO A 393 -23.45 -12.96 -14.04
CA PRO A 393 -23.01 -11.60 -14.31
C PRO A 393 -21.52 -11.58 -14.63
N ASN A 394 -21.11 -10.62 -15.48
CA ASN A 394 -19.70 -10.42 -15.75
C ASN A 394 -18.96 -9.94 -14.50
N GLN A 395 -17.71 -10.34 -14.40
CA GLN A 395 -16.85 -9.98 -13.29
C GLN A 395 -15.47 -9.62 -13.80
N LEU A 396 -14.94 -8.46 -13.36
CA LEU A 396 -13.57 -8.06 -13.60
C LEU A 396 -12.80 -8.13 -12.29
N VAL A 397 -11.62 -8.71 -12.32
CA VAL A 397 -10.75 -8.85 -11.15
C VAL A 397 -9.39 -8.23 -11.46
N LEU A 398 -8.99 -7.27 -10.64
CA LEU A 398 -7.64 -6.72 -10.63
C LEU A 398 -6.85 -7.44 -9.54
N HIS A 399 -5.91 -8.29 -9.96
CA HIS A 399 -5.01 -9.02 -9.07
C HIS A 399 -3.79 -8.14 -8.76
N ILE A 400 -3.64 -7.73 -7.49
CA ILE A 400 -2.57 -6.82 -7.05
C ILE A 400 -1.34 -7.60 -6.58
N GLN A 401 -1.55 -8.69 -5.84
CA GLN A 401 -0.49 -9.59 -5.37
C GLN A 401 -1.08 -10.91 -4.82
N PRO A 402 -0.32 -12.01 -4.78
CA PRO A 402 1.04 -12.20 -5.30
C PRO A 402 1.10 -12.37 -6.83
N GLU A 403 0.02 -12.84 -7.42
CA GLU A 403 -0.15 -12.94 -8.87
C GLU A 403 -0.65 -11.60 -9.38
N GLU A 404 0.13 -10.99 -10.25
CA GLU A 404 -0.13 -9.65 -10.78
C GLU A 404 -0.81 -9.76 -12.13
N GLY A 405 -2.05 -9.25 -12.25
CA GLY A 405 -2.80 -9.42 -13.49
C GLY A 405 -4.22 -8.89 -13.48
N ILE A 406 -4.95 -9.20 -14.54
CA ILE A 406 -6.37 -8.85 -14.70
C ILE A 406 -7.10 -10.06 -15.28
N SER A 407 -8.27 -10.39 -14.70
CA SER A 407 -9.16 -11.43 -15.20
C SER A 407 -10.52 -10.82 -15.52
N LEU A 408 -11.04 -11.10 -16.71
CA LEU A 408 -12.41 -10.75 -17.11
C LEU A 408 -13.20 -12.03 -17.34
N GLN A 409 -14.22 -12.24 -16.50
CA GLN A 409 -15.13 -13.38 -16.59
C GLN A 409 -16.39 -13.01 -17.37
N PHE A 410 -16.79 -13.83 -18.32
CA PHE A 410 -17.99 -13.64 -19.13
C PHE A 410 -18.60 -14.97 -19.60
N ALA A 411 -19.83 -14.91 -20.09
CA ALA A 411 -20.53 -16.09 -20.60
C ALA A 411 -20.22 -16.34 -22.08
N ALA A 412 -20.00 -17.62 -22.42
CA ALA A 412 -19.87 -18.07 -23.81
C ALA A 412 -20.81 -19.25 -24.10
N LYS A 413 -21.26 -19.40 -25.34
CA LYS A 413 -22.05 -20.55 -25.72
C LYS A 413 -21.18 -21.81 -25.68
N VAL A 414 -21.65 -22.83 -24.95
CA VAL A 414 -21.03 -24.17 -25.01
C VAL A 414 -21.25 -24.78 -26.40
N PRO A 415 -20.20 -25.30 -27.06
CA PRO A 415 -20.36 -25.95 -28.38
C PRO A 415 -21.41 -27.06 -28.33
N GLY A 416 -22.24 -27.15 -29.40
CA GLY A 416 -23.29 -28.16 -29.53
C GLY A 416 -24.61 -27.59 -30.08
N PRO A 417 -25.62 -28.45 -30.32
CA PRO A 417 -26.88 -28.06 -30.95
C PRO A 417 -27.84 -27.32 -29.97
N VAL A 418 -27.58 -27.42 -28.66
CA VAL A 418 -28.45 -26.85 -27.64
C VAL A 418 -27.85 -25.53 -27.15
N MET A 419 -28.70 -24.53 -26.90
CA MET A 419 -28.28 -23.26 -26.30
C MET A 419 -27.96 -23.48 -24.82
N ARG A 420 -26.69 -23.64 -24.48
CA ARG A 420 -26.16 -23.67 -23.11
C ARG A 420 -25.05 -22.64 -22.98
N LEU A 421 -24.98 -21.98 -21.85
CA LEU A 421 -23.94 -21.03 -21.54
C LEU A 421 -22.95 -21.63 -20.51
N GLY A 422 -21.69 -21.35 -20.72
CA GLY A 422 -20.60 -21.61 -19.78
C GLY A 422 -19.91 -20.32 -19.43
N THR A 423 -19.25 -20.29 -18.27
CA THR A 423 -18.41 -19.18 -17.86
C THR A 423 -16.98 -19.39 -18.40
N VAL A 424 -16.38 -18.36 -18.95
CA VAL A 424 -15.00 -18.35 -19.45
C VAL A 424 -14.27 -17.13 -18.92
N ASP A 425 -12.95 -17.26 -18.77
CA ASP A 425 -12.08 -16.20 -18.28
C ASP A 425 -11.09 -15.76 -19.36
N MET A 426 -10.92 -14.46 -19.50
CA MET A 426 -9.81 -13.84 -20.23
C MET A 426 -8.81 -13.33 -19.18
N ASN A 427 -7.62 -13.91 -19.20
CA ASN A 427 -6.57 -13.59 -18.22
C ASN A 427 -5.42 -12.85 -18.88
N PHE A 428 -4.93 -11.86 -18.16
CA PHE A 428 -3.69 -11.16 -18.43
C PHE A 428 -2.79 -11.25 -17.20
N GLU A 429 -1.58 -11.73 -17.35
CA GLU A 429 -0.57 -11.80 -16.28
C GLU A 429 0.63 -10.92 -16.67
N TYR A 430 1.04 -10.03 -15.75
CA TYR A 430 2.16 -9.12 -15.98
C TYR A 430 3.44 -9.85 -16.32
N GLN A 431 3.71 -10.96 -15.65
CA GLN A 431 4.94 -11.74 -15.82
C GLN A 431 5.07 -12.31 -17.24
N GLU A 432 3.96 -12.68 -17.88
CA GLU A 432 3.96 -13.24 -19.24
C GLU A 432 4.32 -12.18 -20.29
N TYR A 433 3.88 -10.94 -20.10
CA TYR A 433 4.07 -9.86 -21.07
C TYR A 433 5.29 -8.99 -20.81
N PHE A 434 5.62 -8.72 -19.55
CA PHE A 434 6.66 -7.78 -19.18
C PHE A 434 7.84 -8.41 -18.43
N GLY A 435 7.79 -9.73 -18.20
CA GLY A 435 8.78 -10.46 -17.42
C GLY A 435 8.73 -10.11 -15.91
N LYS A 436 9.40 -10.91 -15.11
CA LYS A 436 9.49 -10.67 -13.67
C LYS A 436 10.53 -9.59 -13.38
N GLN A 437 10.11 -8.49 -12.78
CA GLN A 437 11.00 -7.41 -12.33
C GLN A 437 11.17 -7.52 -10.81
N PRO A 438 12.41 -7.62 -10.31
CA PRO A 438 12.63 -7.50 -8.88
C PRO A 438 12.30 -6.07 -8.44
N SER A 439 11.32 -5.92 -7.55
CA SER A 439 10.93 -4.64 -7.00
C SER A 439 10.54 -4.81 -5.54
N THR A 440 11.00 -3.90 -4.70
CA THR A 440 10.58 -3.79 -3.30
C THR A 440 9.30 -2.98 -3.16
N GLY A 441 8.91 -2.26 -4.23
CA GLY A 441 7.86 -1.24 -4.21
C GLY A 441 8.35 0.14 -3.74
N TYR A 442 9.58 0.22 -3.21
CA TYR A 442 10.17 1.48 -2.73
C TYR A 442 10.98 2.22 -3.80
N GLU A 443 11.44 1.51 -4.84
CA GLU A 443 12.22 2.12 -5.94
C GLU A 443 11.49 3.31 -6.54
N ARG A 444 10.22 3.11 -6.88
CA ARG A 444 9.39 4.16 -7.48
C ARG A 444 9.18 5.32 -6.52
N LEU A 445 8.84 5.07 -5.28
CA LEU A 445 8.58 6.10 -4.27
C LEU A 445 9.83 6.91 -3.95
N LEU A 446 10.99 6.27 -3.80
CA LEU A 446 12.26 6.98 -3.58
C LEU A 446 12.62 7.83 -4.79
N HIS A 447 12.51 7.28 -6.00
CA HIS A 447 12.79 8.00 -7.23
C HIS A 447 11.86 9.22 -7.40
N ASP A 448 10.56 9.03 -7.20
CA ASP A 448 9.57 10.11 -7.30
C ASP A 448 9.84 11.23 -6.28
N CYS A 449 10.24 10.88 -5.05
CA CYS A 449 10.68 11.88 -4.09
C CYS A 449 11.92 12.64 -4.58
N MET A 450 12.90 11.97 -5.20
CA MET A 450 14.11 12.63 -5.71
C MET A 450 13.84 13.58 -6.88
N ILE A 451 12.88 13.27 -7.75
CA ILE A 451 12.50 14.14 -8.89
C ILE A 451 11.39 15.14 -8.56
N GLY A 452 10.79 15.07 -7.36
CA GLY A 452 9.73 15.99 -6.90
C GLY A 452 8.32 15.62 -7.33
N ASP A 453 8.10 14.39 -7.79
CA ASP A 453 6.77 13.88 -8.12
C ASP A 453 6.05 13.40 -6.87
N GLN A 454 4.91 13.99 -6.54
CA GLN A 454 4.09 13.61 -5.39
C GLN A 454 2.84 12.78 -5.75
N THR A 455 2.73 12.31 -6.98
CA THR A 455 1.54 11.59 -7.47
C THR A 455 1.21 10.36 -6.62
N LEU A 456 2.22 9.64 -6.15
CA LEU A 456 2.07 8.41 -5.36
C LEU A 456 2.19 8.62 -3.84
N PHE A 457 2.02 9.86 -3.37
CA PHE A 457 2.11 10.18 -1.94
C PHE A 457 0.81 10.76 -1.41
N GLN A 458 0.48 10.37 -0.19
CA GLN A 458 -0.74 10.85 0.45
C GLN A 458 -0.61 12.32 0.87
N ARG A 459 -1.66 13.07 0.61
CA ARG A 459 -1.80 14.45 1.09
C ARG A 459 -2.47 14.46 2.48
N ALA A 460 -2.26 15.52 3.25
CA ALA A 460 -2.78 15.65 4.61
C ALA A 460 -4.30 15.40 4.71
N ASP A 461 -5.09 16.00 3.81
CA ASP A 461 -6.54 15.85 3.76
C ASP A 461 -6.98 14.41 3.45
N MET A 462 -6.24 13.68 2.61
CA MET A 462 -6.51 12.27 2.29
C MET A 462 -6.32 11.36 3.52
N VAL A 463 -5.26 11.60 4.29
CA VAL A 463 -5.00 10.87 5.55
C VAL A 463 -6.11 11.13 6.55
N GLU A 464 -6.49 12.39 6.75
CA GLU A 464 -7.55 12.77 7.68
C GLU A 464 -8.91 12.20 7.25
N ALA A 465 -9.22 12.23 5.95
CA ALA A 465 -10.44 11.61 5.41
C ALA A 465 -10.44 10.09 5.65
N GLY A 466 -9.33 9.39 5.41
CA GLY A 466 -9.20 7.97 5.72
C GLY A 466 -9.50 7.64 7.19
N TRP A 467 -8.96 8.43 8.11
CA TRP A 467 -9.24 8.27 9.55
C TRP A 467 -10.68 8.63 9.90
N SER A 468 -11.28 9.64 9.29
CA SER A 468 -12.67 10.03 9.56
C SER A 468 -13.68 8.91 9.24
N ILE A 469 -13.37 8.07 8.24
CA ILE A 469 -14.19 6.94 7.84
C ILE A 469 -14.16 5.82 8.89
N VAL A 470 -13.00 5.55 9.51
CA VAL A 470 -12.83 4.43 10.44
C VAL A 470 -13.03 4.82 11.91
N ASN A 471 -12.91 6.10 12.25
CA ASN A 471 -12.99 6.57 13.63
C ASN A 471 -14.30 6.18 14.35
N PRO A 472 -15.51 6.33 13.76
CA PRO A 472 -16.75 5.89 14.39
C PRO A 472 -16.74 4.39 14.72
N VAL A 473 -16.15 3.56 13.85
CA VAL A 473 -16.02 2.12 14.08
C VAL A 473 -15.10 1.83 15.27
N LEU A 474 -13.97 2.56 15.35
CA LEU A 474 -13.04 2.43 16.49
C LEU A 474 -13.72 2.79 17.81
N ASP A 475 -14.49 3.87 17.84
CA ASP A 475 -15.17 4.37 19.05
C ASP A 475 -16.23 3.38 19.53
N ILE A 476 -17.07 2.87 18.64
CA ILE A 476 -18.08 1.85 18.97
C ILE A 476 -17.43 0.53 19.37
N TRP A 477 -16.40 0.06 18.68
CA TRP A 477 -15.72 -1.18 19.05
C TRP A 477 -14.99 -1.07 20.38
N LYS A 478 -14.51 0.10 20.75
CA LYS A 478 -13.95 0.38 22.09
C LYS A 478 -15.04 0.35 23.16
N ALA A 479 -16.18 0.97 22.90
CA ALA A 479 -17.33 1.00 23.83
C ALA A 479 -17.99 -0.37 24.00
N LEU A 480 -18.01 -1.19 22.93
CA LEU A 480 -18.63 -2.50 22.90
C LEU A 480 -17.59 -3.59 22.61
N PRO A 481 -16.80 -4.01 23.61
CA PRO A 481 -15.74 -5.00 23.38
C PRO A 481 -16.31 -6.36 22.95
N PRO A 482 -15.54 -7.14 22.12
CA PRO A 482 -15.98 -8.43 21.63
C PRO A 482 -16.14 -9.43 22.77
N ARG A 483 -17.19 -10.28 22.69
CA ARG A 483 -17.46 -11.31 23.69
C ARG A 483 -17.09 -12.72 23.21
N ASN A 484 -16.86 -12.90 21.90
CA ASN A 484 -16.72 -14.19 21.24
C ASN A 484 -15.31 -14.38 20.59
N PHE A 485 -14.29 -13.62 20.99
CA PHE A 485 -12.95 -13.83 20.50
C PHE A 485 -12.22 -14.99 21.19
N PRO A 486 -11.47 -15.82 20.45
CA PRO A 486 -11.35 -15.87 18.98
C PRO A 486 -12.62 -16.40 18.31
N ASN A 487 -12.95 -15.91 17.09
CA ASN A 487 -14.19 -16.23 16.40
C ASN A 487 -14.01 -16.72 14.95
N TYR A 488 -12.77 -16.94 14.50
CA TYR A 488 -12.49 -17.68 13.27
C TYR A 488 -11.25 -18.56 13.41
N ALA A 489 -11.25 -19.69 12.71
CA ALA A 489 -10.12 -20.62 12.71
C ALA A 489 -9.01 -20.09 11.79
N SER A 490 -7.75 -20.23 12.19
CA SER A 490 -6.60 -20.03 11.30
C SER A 490 -6.73 -20.91 10.05
N GLY A 491 -6.46 -20.35 8.88
CA GLY A 491 -6.63 -21.00 7.58
C GLY A 491 -8.04 -20.88 6.98
N SER A 492 -8.95 -20.12 7.61
CA SER A 492 -10.28 -19.84 7.07
C SER A 492 -10.38 -18.46 6.42
N TRP A 493 -11.51 -18.16 5.77
CA TRP A 493 -11.77 -16.84 5.16
C TRP A 493 -12.29 -15.77 6.15
N GLY A 494 -12.13 -15.99 7.44
CA GLY A 494 -12.59 -15.08 8.48
C GLY A 494 -13.82 -15.60 9.25
N PRO A 495 -14.42 -14.78 10.12
CA PRO A 495 -15.60 -15.14 10.86
C PRO A 495 -16.84 -15.22 9.96
N LYS A 496 -17.79 -16.09 10.32
CA LYS A 496 -19.05 -16.28 9.60
C LYS A 496 -19.84 -14.97 9.43
N ASP A 497 -19.78 -14.09 10.42
CA ASP A 497 -20.43 -12.77 10.38
C ASP A 497 -20.00 -11.95 9.15
N ALA A 498 -18.77 -12.19 8.62
CA ALA A 498 -18.28 -11.54 7.41
C ALA A 498 -19.00 -12.02 6.14
N ASP A 499 -19.41 -13.29 6.08
CA ASP A 499 -20.23 -13.80 4.98
C ASP A 499 -21.66 -13.25 5.10
N GLU A 500 -22.23 -13.22 6.30
CA GLU A 500 -23.55 -12.67 6.59
C GLU A 500 -23.65 -11.19 6.22
N LEU A 501 -22.54 -10.42 6.30
CA LEU A 501 -22.52 -9.02 5.88
C LEU A 501 -22.93 -8.83 4.41
N LEU A 502 -22.51 -9.73 3.51
CA LEU A 502 -22.86 -9.69 2.10
C LEU A 502 -24.17 -10.42 1.81
N GLU A 503 -24.44 -11.52 2.53
CA GLU A 503 -25.65 -12.35 2.35
C GLU A 503 -26.93 -11.56 2.63
N ARG A 504 -26.91 -10.61 3.57
CA ARG A 504 -28.03 -9.68 3.84
C ARG A 504 -28.43 -8.86 2.61
N ASP A 505 -27.46 -8.60 1.72
CA ASP A 505 -27.68 -7.91 0.45
C ASP A 505 -27.85 -8.87 -0.73
N GLY A 506 -27.95 -10.18 -0.49
CA GLY A 506 -28.05 -11.23 -1.52
C GLY A 506 -26.76 -11.43 -2.30
N ARG A 507 -25.62 -11.12 -1.71
CA ARG A 507 -24.28 -11.17 -2.31
C ARG A 507 -23.39 -12.15 -1.57
N ARG A 508 -22.22 -12.48 -2.16
CA ARG A 508 -21.22 -13.35 -1.55
C ARG A 508 -19.82 -12.85 -1.86
N TRP A 509 -18.86 -13.15 -0.96
CA TRP A 509 -17.44 -12.93 -1.25
C TRP A 509 -16.99 -13.78 -2.40
N ARG A 510 -16.16 -13.19 -3.27
CA ARG A 510 -15.32 -13.98 -4.13
C ARG A 510 -14.16 -14.53 -3.31
N ASN A 511 -14.16 -15.83 -3.09
CA ASN A 511 -13.06 -16.56 -2.49
C ASN A 511 -12.18 -17.13 -3.61
N PHE A 512 -10.88 -17.27 -3.35
CA PHE A 512 -9.95 -17.90 -4.28
C PHE A 512 -9.95 -19.39 -4.02
N GLU A 513 -9.93 -20.15 -5.07
CA GLU A 513 -9.47 -21.53 -5.02
C GLU A 513 -7.94 -21.50 -5.01
N LYS A 514 -7.33 -22.37 -4.17
CA LYS A 514 -5.87 -22.51 -4.09
C LYS A 514 -5.31 -23.06 -5.39
#